data_0013c4d6f0d91cc0db8cd538c11e2ab9
#
_entry.id   0013c4d6f0d91cc0db8cd538c11e2ab9
#
_cell.length_a   1.000
_cell.length_b   1.000
_cell.length_c   1.000
_cell.angle_alpha   90.00
_cell.angle_beta   90.00
_cell.angle_gamma   90.00
#
_symmetry.space_group_name_H-M   'P 1'
#
loop_
_entity.id
_entity.type
_entity.pdbx_description
1 polymer ?
#
loop_
_entity_poly.entity_id
_entity_poly.type
_entity_poly.pdbx_seq_one_letter_code
_entity_poly.pdbx_strand_id
1 'polypeptide(L)'
;VNSASYTGRSHLEDTAFAANMEAAAEVVRHIRLRNIGGLIVVDFIHMIDDERWAEVVGALEAGFAGDRNHTRVMGRTAANLVEITRRRRRESLAEMTTEICACCAGLGRIVTAETVAFNTMRALGREARAAGPGGMVVRACDDVIDVLEEDVSRAFSDLSASLGRRVQLRRDPDMDEDAFEISLDG
;
A
#
# COMPACT_ATOMS: atom_id res chain seq x y z
N VAL A 1 4.70 -4.36 -17.27
CA VAL A 1 4.66 -3.87 -18.68
C VAL A 1 3.28 -4.13 -19.22
N ASN A 2 2.64 -3.13 -19.83
CA ASN A 2 1.29 -3.26 -20.36
C ASN A 2 1.28 -2.97 -21.87
N SER A 3 0.55 -3.80 -22.63
CA SER A 3 0.29 -3.55 -24.05
C SER A 3 -0.85 -2.53 -24.19
N ALA A 4 -0.62 -1.43 -24.89
CA ALA A 4 -1.72 -0.60 -25.41
C ALA A 4 -2.52 -1.43 -26.44
N SER A 5 -3.82 -1.12 -26.63
CA SER A 5 -4.77 -1.87 -27.46
C SER A 5 -4.28 -2.05 -28.90
N TYR A 6 -3.72 -3.21 -29.24
CA TYR A 6 -3.38 -3.62 -30.61
C TYR A 6 -4.26 -4.78 -31.07
N THR A 7 -4.75 -4.73 -32.31
CA THR A 7 -5.65 -5.73 -32.90
C THR A 7 -4.93 -6.53 -34.00
N GLY A 8 -4.73 -7.85 -33.80
CA GLY A 8 -4.16 -8.79 -34.79
C GLY A 8 -3.21 -9.80 -34.13
N ARG A 9 -3.43 -11.12 -34.24
CA ARG A 9 -2.69 -12.14 -33.48
C ARG A 9 -1.19 -12.23 -33.78
N SER A 10 -0.73 -12.13 -35.01
CA SER A 10 0.72 -12.13 -35.33
C SER A 10 1.39 -10.82 -34.99
N HIS A 11 0.72 -9.71 -35.20
CA HIS A 11 1.19 -8.37 -34.78
C HIS A 11 1.24 -8.18 -33.26
N LEU A 12 0.40 -8.87 -32.51
CA LEU A 12 0.37 -8.76 -31.03
C LEU A 12 1.64 -9.35 -30.42
N GLU A 13 2.08 -10.50 -30.88
CA GLU A 13 3.27 -11.16 -30.34
C GLU A 13 4.57 -10.46 -30.71
N ASP A 14 4.68 -9.96 -31.95
CA ASP A 14 5.82 -9.15 -32.38
C ASP A 14 5.89 -7.84 -31.59
N THR A 15 4.75 -7.21 -31.36
CA THR A 15 4.65 -5.99 -30.56
C THR A 15 4.99 -6.26 -29.08
N ALA A 16 4.49 -7.38 -28.53
CA ALA A 16 4.79 -7.77 -27.15
C ALA A 16 6.29 -8.02 -26.98
N PHE A 17 6.91 -8.72 -27.92
CA PHE A 17 8.34 -8.98 -27.91
C PHE A 17 9.16 -7.68 -27.98
N ALA A 18 8.86 -6.80 -28.93
CA ALA A 18 9.55 -5.52 -29.07
C ALA A 18 9.42 -4.66 -27.78
N ALA A 19 8.20 -4.57 -27.24
CA ALA A 19 7.97 -3.83 -26.00
C ALA A 19 8.69 -4.46 -24.80
N ASN A 20 8.74 -5.79 -24.71
CA ASN A 20 9.46 -6.49 -23.66
C ASN A 20 10.98 -6.30 -23.76
N MET A 21 11.54 -6.26 -24.97
CA MET A 21 12.97 -5.97 -25.17
C MET A 21 13.33 -4.53 -24.75
N GLU A 22 12.51 -3.55 -25.12
CA GLU A 22 12.69 -2.17 -24.62
C GLU A 22 12.55 -2.11 -23.10
N ALA A 23 11.53 -2.75 -22.54
CA ALA A 23 11.31 -2.81 -21.09
C ALA A 23 12.48 -3.47 -20.36
N ALA A 24 13.07 -4.54 -20.92
CA ALA A 24 14.24 -5.19 -20.32
C ALA A 24 15.42 -4.23 -20.17
N ALA A 25 15.71 -3.42 -21.20
CA ALA A 25 16.76 -2.42 -21.15
C ALA A 25 16.47 -1.35 -20.09
N GLU A 26 15.23 -0.83 -20.03
CA GLU A 26 14.82 0.16 -19.04
C GLU A 26 14.80 -0.40 -17.61
N VAL A 27 14.37 -1.64 -17.42
CA VAL A 27 14.42 -2.33 -16.12
C VAL A 27 15.85 -2.38 -15.60
N VAL A 28 16.81 -2.81 -16.43
CA VAL A 28 18.22 -2.82 -16.06
C VAL A 28 18.70 -1.41 -15.69
N ARG A 29 18.39 -0.43 -16.52
CA ARG A 29 18.76 0.97 -16.29
C ARG A 29 18.21 1.50 -14.96
N HIS A 30 16.93 1.30 -14.71
CA HIS A 30 16.27 1.80 -13.50
C HIS A 30 16.71 1.07 -12.24
N ILE A 31 16.88 -0.24 -12.27
CA ILE A 31 17.39 -1.01 -11.13
C ILE A 31 18.77 -0.50 -10.70
N ARG A 32 19.64 -0.22 -11.68
CA ARG A 32 21.00 0.31 -11.40
C ARG A 32 20.96 1.75 -10.91
N LEU A 33 20.25 2.66 -11.59
CA LEU A 33 20.18 4.09 -11.24
C LEU A 33 19.55 4.31 -9.86
N ARG A 34 18.43 3.63 -9.59
CA ARG A 34 17.72 3.76 -8.32
C ARG A 34 18.31 2.89 -7.21
N ASN A 35 19.34 2.12 -7.51
CA ASN A 35 19.93 1.14 -6.60
C ASN A 35 18.89 0.22 -5.95
N ILE A 36 17.94 -0.27 -6.75
CA ILE A 36 16.92 -1.23 -6.29
C ILE A 36 17.62 -2.55 -6.00
N GLY A 37 17.24 -3.21 -4.92
CA GLY A 37 17.83 -4.50 -4.52
C GLY A 37 16.85 -5.36 -3.73
N GLY A 38 17.29 -6.56 -3.39
CA GLY A 38 16.45 -7.61 -2.84
C GLY A 38 15.93 -8.53 -3.92
N LEU A 39 14.75 -9.11 -3.71
CA LEU A 39 14.00 -9.85 -4.73
C LEU A 39 13.20 -8.84 -5.55
N ILE A 40 13.40 -8.88 -6.87
CA ILE A 40 12.73 -8.03 -7.84
C ILE A 40 11.96 -8.94 -8.78
N VAL A 41 10.70 -8.63 -8.99
CA VAL A 41 9.82 -9.38 -9.89
C VAL A 41 9.38 -8.45 -11.00
N VAL A 42 9.54 -8.89 -12.24
CA VAL A 42 9.14 -8.15 -13.43
C VAL A 42 8.03 -8.90 -14.14
N ASP A 43 6.89 -8.25 -14.29
CA ASP A 43 5.75 -8.74 -15.07
C ASP A 43 5.85 -8.15 -16.48
N PHE A 44 6.29 -9.01 -17.43
CA PHE A 44 6.37 -8.69 -18.84
C PHE A 44 5.05 -9.00 -19.56
N ILE A 45 4.89 -8.44 -20.75
CA ILE A 45 3.75 -8.77 -21.61
C ILE A 45 3.84 -10.24 -21.97
N HIS A 46 2.71 -10.97 -21.84
CA HIS A 46 2.66 -12.39 -22.15
C HIS A 46 3.04 -12.68 -23.63
N MET A 47 3.89 -13.67 -23.83
CA MET A 47 4.28 -14.21 -25.12
C MET A 47 4.15 -15.74 -25.08
N ILE A 48 3.78 -16.35 -26.20
CA ILE A 48 3.63 -17.80 -26.32
C ILE A 48 4.99 -18.43 -26.64
N ASP A 49 5.82 -17.73 -27.42
CA ASP A 49 7.10 -18.20 -27.93
C ASP A 49 8.19 -18.23 -26.84
N ASP A 50 8.65 -19.42 -26.51
CA ASP A 50 9.71 -19.64 -25.52
C ASP A 50 11.09 -19.13 -25.98
N GLU A 51 11.36 -19.09 -27.29
CA GLU A 51 12.62 -18.55 -27.82
C GLU A 51 12.68 -17.03 -27.59
N ARG A 52 11.58 -16.33 -27.85
CA ARG A 52 11.45 -14.89 -27.55
C ARG A 52 11.58 -14.60 -26.05
N TRP A 53 11.03 -15.46 -25.22
CA TRP A 53 11.24 -15.35 -23.77
C TRP A 53 12.71 -15.49 -23.38
N ALA A 54 13.41 -16.45 -24.01
CA ALA A 54 14.85 -16.64 -23.76
C ALA A 54 15.66 -15.40 -24.18
N GLU A 55 15.28 -14.74 -25.26
CA GLU A 55 15.92 -13.48 -25.70
C GLU A 55 15.70 -12.35 -24.70
N VAL A 56 14.49 -12.16 -24.18
CA VAL A 56 14.20 -11.13 -23.16
C VAL A 56 14.99 -11.39 -21.86
N VAL A 57 15.04 -12.65 -21.41
CA VAL A 57 15.84 -13.04 -20.23
C VAL A 57 17.33 -12.82 -20.49
N GLY A 58 17.82 -13.22 -21.68
CA GLY A 58 19.20 -12.99 -22.09
C GLY A 58 19.59 -11.51 -22.15
N ALA A 59 18.68 -10.64 -22.59
CA ALA A 59 18.87 -9.20 -22.58
C ALA A 59 19.05 -8.64 -21.16
N LEU A 60 18.25 -9.12 -20.21
CA LEU A 60 18.40 -8.77 -18.78
C LEU A 60 19.76 -9.23 -18.23
N GLU A 61 20.15 -10.48 -18.49
CA GLU A 61 21.43 -11.04 -18.05
C GLU A 61 22.62 -10.24 -18.61
N ALA A 62 22.59 -9.97 -19.92
CA ALA A 62 23.61 -9.15 -20.58
C ALA A 62 23.69 -7.73 -20.00
N GLY A 63 22.52 -7.12 -19.72
CA GLY A 63 22.43 -5.80 -19.13
C GLY A 63 23.01 -5.70 -17.70
N PHE A 64 22.94 -6.79 -16.94
CA PHE A 64 23.49 -6.87 -15.58
C PHE A 64 24.93 -7.42 -15.53
N ALA A 65 25.51 -7.90 -16.63
CA ALA A 65 26.85 -8.52 -16.64
C ALA A 65 27.95 -7.67 -15.98
N GLY A 66 27.84 -6.34 -16.07
CA GLY A 66 28.77 -5.38 -15.44
C GLY A 66 28.31 -4.83 -14.09
N ASP A 67 27.26 -5.36 -13.46
CA ASP A 67 26.75 -4.84 -12.20
C ASP A 67 27.57 -5.33 -11.01
N ARG A 68 28.17 -4.39 -10.28
CA ARG A 68 29.02 -4.65 -9.09
C ARG A 68 28.23 -5.17 -7.88
N ASN A 69 26.89 -5.13 -7.93
CA ASN A 69 26.02 -5.49 -6.82
C ASN A 69 25.54 -6.95 -6.83
N HIS A 70 26.24 -7.83 -7.56
CA HIS A 70 25.91 -9.27 -7.64
C HIS A 70 24.45 -9.50 -8.01
N THR A 71 24.06 -9.00 -9.17
CA THR A 71 22.73 -9.24 -9.73
C THR A 71 22.69 -10.61 -10.41
N ARG A 72 21.63 -11.35 -10.18
CA ARG A 72 21.35 -12.65 -10.83
C ARG A 72 19.92 -12.64 -11.34
N VAL A 73 19.75 -12.89 -12.61
CA VAL A 73 18.46 -13.19 -13.23
C VAL A 73 18.18 -14.67 -12.98
N MET A 74 17.07 -14.98 -12.33
CA MET A 74 16.69 -16.35 -11.96
C MET A 74 15.89 -17.04 -13.07
N GLY A 75 15.41 -16.26 -14.04
CA GLY A 75 14.60 -16.75 -15.16
C GLY A 75 13.11 -16.51 -15.01
N ARG A 76 12.33 -17.14 -15.91
CA ARG A 76 10.86 -17.05 -15.94
C ARG A 76 10.24 -18.08 -15.01
N THR A 77 9.29 -17.66 -14.21
CA THR A 77 8.49 -18.54 -13.33
C THR A 77 7.33 -19.17 -14.09
N ALA A 78 6.68 -20.16 -13.45
CA ALA A 78 5.44 -20.75 -13.98
C ALA A 78 4.29 -19.74 -14.12
N ALA A 79 4.34 -18.61 -13.41
CA ALA A 79 3.38 -17.51 -13.54
C ALA A 79 3.77 -16.48 -14.61
N ASN A 80 4.77 -16.78 -15.46
CA ASN A 80 5.32 -15.88 -16.48
C ASN A 80 5.93 -14.57 -15.95
N LEU A 81 6.38 -14.58 -14.70
CA LEU A 81 7.12 -13.48 -14.09
C LEU A 81 8.62 -13.75 -14.22
N VAL A 82 9.42 -12.71 -14.40
CA VAL A 82 10.89 -12.85 -14.37
C VAL A 82 11.40 -12.41 -13.00
N GLU A 83 12.12 -13.29 -12.34
CA GLU A 83 12.71 -13.03 -11.03
C GLU A 83 14.17 -12.60 -11.16
N ILE A 84 14.53 -11.56 -10.41
CA ILE A 84 15.88 -11.02 -10.33
C ILE A 84 16.24 -10.84 -8.86
N THR A 85 17.42 -11.31 -8.47
CA THR A 85 17.98 -11.03 -7.15
C THR A 85 19.15 -10.06 -7.28
N ARG A 86 19.19 -9.04 -6.43
CA ARG A 86 20.28 -8.05 -6.43
C ARG A 86 20.67 -7.65 -5.02
N ARG A 87 21.95 -7.75 -4.70
CA ARG A 87 22.46 -7.34 -3.40
C ARG A 87 22.70 -5.82 -3.36
N ARG A 88 22.07 -5.10 -2.44
CA ARG A 88 22.37 -3.70 -2.18
C ARG A 88 23.60 -3.57 -1.25
N ARG A 89 24.48 -2.63 -1.55
CA ARG A 89 25.62 -2.25 -0.71
C ARG A 89 25.47 -0.86 -0.08
N ARG A 90 24.49 -0.09 -0.54
CA ARG A 90 24.14 1.26 -0.10
C ARG A 90 22.64 1.40 -0.13
N GLU A 91 22.12 2.46 0.48
CA GLU A 91 20.72 2.84 0.41
C GLU A 91 20.23 3.03 -1.04
N SER A 92 18.96 2.80 -1.27
CA SER A 92 18.31 3.09 -2.56
C SER A 92 18.18 4.60 -2.76
N LEU A 93 18.00 5.03 -4.01
CA LEU A 93 17.72 6.44 -4.30
C LEU A 93 16.46 6.94 -3.55
N ALA A 94 15.44 6.12 -3.44
CA ALA A 94 14.23 6.46 -2.71
C ALA A 94 14.53 6.72 -1.22
N GLU A 95 15.25 5.81 -0.55
CA GLU A 95 15.63 5.98 0.87
C GLU A 95 16.47 7.24 1.11
N MET A 96 17.28 7.65 0.12
CA MET A 96 18.13 8.85 0.20
C MET A 96 17.38 10.17 -0.07
N THR A 97 16.27 10.13 -0.78
CA THR A 97 15.60 11.33 -1.31
C THR A 97 14.18 11.52 -0.81
N THR A 98 13.64 10.59 -0.03
CA THR A 98 12.28 10.65 0.50
C THR A 98 12.26 10.35 1.98
N GLU A 99 11.22 10.82 2.65
CA GLU A 99 10.89 10.49 4.03
C GLU A 99 9.60 9.67 4.08
N ILE A 100 9.41 8.94 5.18
CA ILE A 100 8.15 8.23 5.40
C ILE A 100 7.04 9.28 5.57
N CYS A 101 5.95 9.12 4.83
CA CYS A 101 4.80 10.01 4.94
C CYS A 101 4.26 10.01 6.37
N ALA A 102 4.21 11.16 7.03
CA ALA A 102 3.72 11.28 8.40
C ALA A 102 2.24 10.89 8.52
N CYS A 103 1.43 11.17 7.48
CA CYS A 103 -0.01 10.90 7.49
C CYS A 103 -0.33 9.39 7.45
N CYS A 104 0.34 8.61 6.57
CA CYS A 104 0.02 7.19 6.40
C CYS A 104 1.13 6.23 6.84
N ALA A 105 2.20 6.72 7.44
CA ALA A 105 3.37 5.93 7.86
C ALA A 105 3.91 4.99 6.75
N GLY A 106 3.76 5.38 5.49
CA GLY A 106 4.19 4.61 4.32
C GLY A 106 3.18 3.59 3.80
N LEU A 107 1.98 3.51 4.36
CA LEU A 107 0.92 2.58 3.94
C LEU A 107 0.25 2.98 2.61
N GLY A 108 0.37 4.24 2.18
CA GLY A 108 -0.23 4.76 0.95
C GLY A 108 -1.74 5.00 1.03
N ARG A 109 -2.34 4.79 2.20
CA ARG A 109 -3.76 5.02 2.50
C ARG A 109 -3.94 5.24 4.00
N ILE A 110 -5.00 5.95 4.37
CA ILE A 110 -5.44 6.16 5.74
C ILE A 110 -6.78 5.45 5.97
N VAL A 111 -7.12 5.24 7.22
CA VAL A 111 -8.45 4.73 7.62
C VAL A 111 -9.48 5.84 7.42
N THR A 112 -10.67 5.51 6.91
CA THR A 112 -11.72 6.51 6.73
C THR A 112 -12.33 6.92 8.06
N ALA A 113 -12.81 8.17 8.17
CA ALA A 113 -13.50 8.68 9.36
C ALA A 113 -14.67 7.79 9.79
N GLU A 114 -15.43 7.23 8.82
CA GLU A 114 -16.49 6.26 9.09
C GLU A 114 -15.98 5.00 9.79
N THR A 115 -14.86 4.44 9.33
CA THR A 115 -14.23 3.27 9.95
C THR A 115 -13.74 3.59 11.37
N VAL A 116 -13.16 4.78 11.57
CA VAL A 116 -12.73 5.24 12.89
C VAL A 116 -13.93 5.44 13.82
N ALA A 117 -15.02 6.03 13.33
CA ALA A 117 -16.26 6.19 14.10
C ALA A 117 -16.83 4.83 14.57
N PHE A 118 -16.87 3.81 13.69
CA PHE A 118 -17.27 2.47 14.10
C PHE A 118 -16.30 1.81 15.08
N ASN A 119 -14.98 2.05 14.93
CA ASN A 119 -13.98 1.57 15.90
C ASN A 119 -14.19 2.22 17.27
N THR A 120 -14.47 3.52 17.27
CA THR A 120 -14.79 4.30 18.47
C THR A 120 -16.01 3.76 19.20
N MET A 121 -17.09 3.50 18.47
CA MET A 121 -18.31 2.90 19.04
C MET A 121 -18.04 1.51 19.65
N ARG A 122 -17.25 0.66 18.97
CA ARG A 122 -16.85 -0.65 19.50
C ARG A 122 -15.97 -0.53 20.76
N ALA A 123 -15.04 0.41 20.75
CA ALA A 123 -14.18 0.68 21.90
C ALA A 123 -15.00 1.22 23.07
N LEU A 124 -15.90 2.19 22.83
CA LEU A 124 -16.82 2.72 23.83
C LEU A 124 -17.64 1.62 24.52
N GLY A 125 -18.16 0.66 23.74
CA GLY A 125 -18.90 -0.47 24.30
C GLY A 125 -18.04 -1.41 25.15
N ARG A 126 -16.73 -1.52 24.88
CA ARG A 126 -15.79 -2.31 25.71
C ARG A 126 -15.40 -1.54 26.99
N GLU A 127 -14.99 -0.30 26.82
CA GLU A 127 -14.55 0.56 27.93
C GLU A 127 -15.68 0.80 28.96
N ALA A 128 -16.90 1.00 28.48
CA ALA A 128 -18.05 1.20 29.36
C ALA A 128 -18.35 0.00 30.27
N ARG A 129 -17.96 -1.22 29.87
CA ARG A 129 -18.10 -2.42 30.71
C ARG A 129 -16.98 -2.56 31.75
N ALA A 130 -15.81 -2.04 31.44
CA ALA A 130 -14.62 -2.11 32.30
C ALA A 130 -14.52 -0.94 33.27
N ALA A 131 -15.09 0.21 32.88
CA ALA A 131 -15.00 1.44 33.65
C ALA A 131 -15.96 1.48 34.84
N GLY A 132 -15.58 2.20 35.91
CA GLY A 132 -16.44 2.52 37.05
C GLY A 132 -17.68 3.37 36.68
N PRO A 133 -18.56 3.68 37.63
CA PRO A 133 -19.73 4.53 37.37
C PRO A 133 -19.31 5.94 36.94
N GLY A 134 -20.05 6.55 36.00
CA GLY A 134 -19.78 7.92 35.52
C GLY A 134 -20.15 8.07 34.04
N GLY A 135 -20.13 9.31 33.56
CA GLY A 135 -20.22 9.65 32.17
C GLY A 135 -18.93 9.29 31.43
N MET A 136 -18.97 9.30 30.12
CA MET A 136 -17.80 9.06 29.26
C MET A 136 -17.63 10.21 28.27
N VAL A 137 -16.38 10.49 27.92
CA VAL A 137 -16.01 11.49 26.92
C VAL A 137 -15.27 10.77 25.81
N VAL A 138 -15.71 10.97 24.58
CA VAL A 138 -15.02 10.55 23.36
C VAL A 138 -14.39 11.77 22.72
N ARG A 139 -13.08 11.75 22.52
CA ARG A 139 -12.34 12.77 21.77
C ARG A 139 -11.89 12.19 20.45
N ALA A 140 -12.07 12.92 19.38
CA ALA A 140 -11.61 12.58 18.04
C ALA A 140 -11.50 13.85 17.17
N CYS A 141 -10.89 13.74 16.01
CA CYS A 141 -10.85 14.83 15.03
C CYS A 141 -12.25 15.19 14.53
N ASP A 142 -12.39 16.35 13.89
CA ASP A 142 -13.67 16.90 13.47
C ASP A 142 -14.44 15.94 12.56
N ASP A 143 -13.78 15.35 11.54
CA ASP A 143 -14.41 14.46 10.58
C ASP A 143 -15.01 13.20 11.23
N VAL A 144 -14.36 12.65 12.24
CA VAL A 144 -14.88 11.48 12.97
C VAL A 144 -16.08 11.86 13.83
N ILE A 145 -16.03 13.03 14.46
CA ILE A 145 -17.17 13.54 15.25
C ILE A 145 -18.37 13.84 14.35
N ASP A 146 -18.14 14.45 13.18
CA ASP A 146 -19.22 14.70 12.21
C ASP A 146 -19.93 13.39 11.80
N VAL A 147 -19.17 12.34 11.50
CA VAL A 147 -19.73 11.02 11.20
C VAL A 147 -20.57 10.48 12.37
N LEU A 148 -20.08 10.61 13.61
CA LEU A 148 -20.81 10.15 14.81
C LEU A 148 -22.08 10.93 15.07
N GLU A 149 -22.10 12.25 14.79
CA GLU A 149 -23.23 13.15 15.01
C GLU A 149 -24.24 13.12 13.86
N GLU A 150 -23.81 12.83 12.63
CA GLU A 150 -24.63 12.90 11.42
C GLU A 150 -24.92 11.50 10.85
N ASP A 151 -23.93 10.86 10.22
CA ASP A 151 -24.12 9.66 9.40
C ASP A 151 -24.54 8.43 10.20
N VAL A 152 -23.97 8.24 11.40
CA VAL A 152 -24.28 7.11 12.28
C VAL A 152 -24.95 7.53 13.59
N SER A 153 -25.47 8.74 13.66
CA SER A 153 -26.07 9.34 14.86
C SER A 153 -27.10 8.46 15.55
N ARG A 154 -27.95 7.78 14.78
CA ARG A 154 -28.93 6.85 15.34
C ARG A 154 -28.27 5.66 16.02
N ALA A 155 -27.30 5.02 15.35
CA ALA A 155 -26.60 3.87 15.92
C ALA A 155 -25.77 4.27 17.17
N PHE A 156 -25.17 5.45 17.15
CA PHE A 156 -24.45 6.01 18.31
C PHE A 156 -25.38 6.32 19.48
N SER A 157 -26.55 6.89 19.21
CA SER A 157 -27.60 7.14 20.22
C SER A 157 -28.11 5.85 20.84
N ASP A 158 -28.43 4.83 20.02
CA ASP A 158 -28.88 3.52 20.48
C ASP A 158 -27.79 2.84 21.37
N LEU A 159 -26.52 2.93 20.97
CA LEU A 159 -25.41 2.44 21.77
C LEU A 159 -25.35 3.18 23.12
N SER A 160 -25.35 4.51 23.11
CA SER A 160 -25.25 5.32 24.32
C SER A 160 -26.40 5.02 25.30
N ALA A 161 -27.61 4.85 24.77
CA ALA A 161 -28.79 4.44 25.55
C ALA A 161 -28.60 3.04 26.17
N SER A 162 -28.07 2.10 25.40
CA SER A 162 -27.81 0.71 25.87
C SER A 162 -26.75 0.64 26.97
N LEU A 163 -25.82 1.57 26.98
CA LEU A 163 -24.77 1.67 28.01
C LEU A 163 -25.30 2.25 29.33
N GLY A 164 -26.46 2.92 29.30
CA GLY A 164 -27.05 3.59 30.48
C GLY A 164 -26.20 4.72 31.04
N ARG A 165 -25.35 5.31 30.20
CA ARG A 165 -24.37 6.35 30.56
C ARG A 165 -24.48 7.54 29.63
N ARG A 166 -24.18 8.73 30.15
CA ARG A 166 -24.00 9.92 29.32
C ARG A 166 -22.68 9.81 28.59
N VAL A 167 -22.71 9.92 27.26
CA VAL A 167 -21.51 10.00 26.40
C VAL A 167 -21.45 11.40 25.80
N GLN A 168 -20.35 12.09 25.99
CA GLN A 168 -20.07 13.39 25.39
C GLN A 168 -19.08 13.21 24.23
N LEU A 169 -19.35 13.86 23.11
CA LEU A 169 -18.43 13.97 22.00
C LEU A 169 -17.65 15.28 22.15
N ARG A 170 -16.33 15.21 21.98
CA ARG A 170 -15.43 16.37 22.04
C ARG A 170 -14.52 16.39 20.83
N ARG A 171 -14.59 17.48 20.08
CA ARG A 171 -13.74 17.72 18.92
C ARG A 171 -12.33 18.06 19.37
N ASP A 172 -11.34 17.51 18.70
CA ASP A 172 -9.93 17.77 18.89
C ASP A 172 -9.23 17.90 17.52
N PRO A 173 -9.08 19.15 17.02
CA PRO A 173 -8.47 19.39 15.70
C PRO A 173 -7.01 18.97 15.59
N ASP A 174 -6.32 18.79 16.71
CA ASP A 174 -4.92 18.40 16.76
C ASP A 174 -4.74 16.87 16.83
N MET A 175 -5.84 16.13 16.91
CA MET A 175 -5.81 14.66 16.93
C MET A 175 -5.66 14.08 15.53
N ASP A 176 -4.84 13.04 15.40
CA ASP A 176 -4.67 12.32 14.11
C ASP A 176 -6.01 11.78 13.60
N GLU A 177 -6.19 11.78 12.27
CA GLU A 177 -7.45 11.40 11.62
C GLU A 177 -7.90 9.96 11.91
N ASP A 178 -6.98 9.08 12.27
CA ASP A 178 -7.24 7.66 12.61
C ASP A 178 -7.27 7.37 14.11
N ALA A 179 -7.11 8.43 14.94
CA ALA A 179 -7.05 8.34 16.40
C ALA A 179 -8.38 8.71 17.06
N PHE A 180 -8.60 8.16 18.24
CA PHE A 180 -9.65 8.57 19.19
C PHE A 180 -9.21 8.25 20.61
N GLU A 181 -9.77 8.96 21.57
CA GLU A 181 -9.55 8.74 22.99
C GLU A 181 -10.88 8.61 23.72
N ILE A 182 -10.97 7.68 24.66
CA ILE A 182 -12.14 7.49 25.52
C ILE A 182 -11.69 7.66 26.98
N SER A 183 -12.37 8.53 27.71
CA SER A 183 -12.10 8.79 29.12
C SER A 183 -13.38 8.85 29.95
N LEU A 184 -13.26 8.72 31.26
CA LEU A 184 -14.38 9.02 32.15
C LEU A 184 -14.59 10.53 32.25
N ASP A 185 -15.85 10.95 32.29
CA ASP A 185 -16.23 12.34 32.60
C ASP A 185 -15.97 12.56 34.10
N GLY A 186 -14.95 13.39 34.39
CA GLY A 186 -14.44 13.65 35.73
C GLY A 186 -15.31 14.56 36.57
#